data_7eace1ef49a975f54139771d615f86d4
#
_entry.id   7eace1ef49a975f54139771d615f86d4
#
_cell.length_a   1.000
_cell.length_b   1.000
_cell.length_c   1.000
_cell.angle_alpha   90.00
_cell.angle_beta   90.00
_cell.angle_gamma   90.00
#
_symmetry.space_group_name_H-M   'P 1'
#
loop_
_entity.id
_entity.type
_entity.pdbx_description
1 polymer ?
#
loop_
_entity_poly.entity_id
_entity_poly.type
_entity_poly.pdbx_seq_one_letter_code
_entity_poly.pdbx_strand_id
1 'polypeptide(L)'
;MLFRSGYSGDANLVASSIQYVLFVACTIPALFFFDKFGRRPVLIVGAILMMIFQTGLAGILGTYAVPWADSGNQSVNIKIPAENKAASAGAIACCYLFVCSFAATWGVGIWVYCAELWGDNRISQRGNSSSTCANWVINFAIGMYTPSGFRTISWKTYIIYGVFCLAMAIHVYFGFPETKGKRLEEVGQMWDEKVPAWRSASWTPTIPLTGDSELIRKLSVEHVEYTASKEKEIVTVNEASSAE
;
A
#
# COMPACT_ATOMS: atom_id res chain seq x y z
N MET A 1 16.73 -15.39 -0.25
CA MET A 1 17.39 -14.86 -1.48
C MET A 1 17.35 -15.93 -2.57
N LEU A 2 16.93 -15.58 -3.78
CA LEU A 2 16.79 -16.49 -4.93
C LEU A 2 18.02 -16.50 -5.85
N PHE A 3 19.16 -16.06 -5.36
CA PHE A 3 20.46 -16.18 -6.02
C PHE A 3 21.54 -16.49 -4.96
N ARG A 4 22.61 -17.17 -5.39
CA ARG A 4 23.75 -17.45 -4.51
C ARG A 4 24.79 -16.35 -4.67
N SER A 5 25.13 -15.69 -3.57
CA SER A 5 26.00 -14.51 -3.54
C SER A 5 27.51 -14.83 -3.60
N GLY A 6 27.91 -16.02 -4.02
CA GLY A 6 29.33 -16.43 -4.09
C GLY A 6 29.99 -16.71 -2.73
N TYR A 7 29.29 -16.50 -1.61
CA TYR A 7 29.75 -16.87 -0.28
C TYR A 7 29.37 -18.33 0.02
N SER A 8 30.29 -19.10 0.60
CA SER A 8 30.07 -20.50 0.97
C SER A 8 29.50 -20.64 2.38
N GLY A 9 28.72 -21.70 2.60
CA GLY A 9 28.23 -22.09 3.93
C GLY A 9 27.08 -21.26 4.47
N ASP A 10 27.07 -21.00 5.77
CA ASP A 10 26.00 -20.35 6.53
C ASP A 10 25.79 -18.86 6.23
N ALA A 11 26.69 -18.24 5.43
CA ALA A 11 26.62 -16.82 5.09
C ALA A 11 25.29 -16.42 4.41
N ASN A 12 24.68 -17.33 3.62
CA ASN A 12 23.37 -17.08 3.01
C ASN A 12 22.24 -17.08 4.04
N LEU A 13 22.31 -17.92 5.08
CA LEU A 13 21.36 -17.96 6.17
C LEU A 13 21.48 -16.68 7.02
N VAL A 14 22.71 -16.28 7.35
CA VAL A 14 22.99 -15.03 8.08
C VAL A 14 22.48 -13.82 7.29
N ALA A 15 22.74 -13.74 5.99
CA ALA A 15 22.25 -12.64 5.14
C ALA A 15 20.70 -12.57 5.11
N SER A 16 20.04 -13.73 5.11
CA SER A 16 18.58 -13.77 5.17
C SER A 16 18.05 -13.37 6.54
N SER A 17 18.73 -13.73 7.63
CA SER A 17 18.35 -13.34 8.99
C SER A 17 18.51 -11.84 9.22
N ILE A 18 19.59 -11.23 8.71
CA ILE A 18 19.81 -9.78 8.76
C ILE A 18 18.66 -9.02 8.07
N GLN A 19 18.10 -9.55 6.99
CA GLN A 19 16.97 -8.95 6.30
C GLN A 19 15.75 -8.76 7.21
N TYR A 20 15.42 -9.74 8.06
CA TYR A 20 14.31 -9.63 9.01
C TYR A 20 14.59 -8.59 10.10
N VAL A 21 15.82 -8.53 10.60
CA VAL A 21 16.21 -7.51 11.59
C VAL A 21 16.09 -6.11 10.99
N LEU A 22 16.56 -5.91 9.77
CA LEU A 22 16.43 -4.65 9.05
C LEU A 22 14.96 -4.28 8.80
N PHE A 23 14.12 -5.25 8.45
CA PHE A 23 12.69 -5.03 8.27
C PHE A 23 12.07 -4.45 9.55
N VAL A 24 12.27 -5.08 10.70
CA VAL A 24 11.74 -4.60 11.98
C VAL A 24 12.32 -3.24 12.35
N ALA A 25 13.64 -3.06 12.21
CA ALA A 25 14.32 -1.80 12.53
C ALA A 25 13.81 -0.62 11.70
N CYS A 26 13.50 -0.84 10.40
CA CYS A 26 12.96 0.20 9.52
C CYS A 26 11.47 0.45 9.73
N THR A 27 10.73 -0.51 10.28
CA THR A 27 9.29 -0.35 10.54
C THR A 27 9.03 0.64 11.69
N ILE A 28 9.86 0.65 12.73
CA ILE A 28 9.67 1.52 13.91
C ILE A 28 9.65 3.02 13.53
N PRO A 29 10.66 3.57 12.82
CA PRO A 29 10.64 4.98 12.40
C PRO A 29 9.55 5.27 11.37
N ALA A 30 9.12 4.28 10.59
CA ALA A 30 8.07 4.45 9.59
C ALA A 30 6.76 4.98 10.18
N LEU A 31 6.36 4.51 11.36
CA LEU A 31 5.14 4.95 12.05
C LEU A 31 5.12 6.48 12.24
N PHE A 32 6.25 7.07 12.61
CA PHE A 32 6.37 8.52 12.80
C PHE A 32 6.38 9.29 11.47
N PHE A 33 6.94 8.71 10.41
CA PHE A 33 6.98 9.33 9.09
C PHE A 33 5.61 9.40 8.43
N PHE A 34 4.77 8.37 8.60
CA PHE A 34 3.43 8.36 8.02
C PHE A 34 2.56 9.50 8.52
N ASP A 35 2.62 9.81 9.81
CA ASP A 35 1.85 10.91 10.38
C ASP A 35 2.38 12.28 9.99
N LYS A 36 3.69 12.40 9.75
CA LYS A 36 4.33 13.68 9.41
C LYS A 36 4.18 14.05 7.93
N PHE A 37 4.39 13.11 7.00
CA PHE A 37 4.47 13.39 5.56
C PHE A 37 3.18 13.13 4.79
N GLY A 38 2.28 12.34 5.33
CA GLY A 38 1.05 11.91 4.66
C GLY A 38 1.19 10.52 4.02
N ARG A 39 0.05 9.87 3.86
CA ARG A 39 0.01 8.46 3.41
C ARG A 39 0.39 8.34 1.94
N ARG A 40 -0.22 9.14 1.08
CA ARG A 40 -0.05 9.10 -0.38
C ARG A 40 1.38 9.38 -0.85
N PRO A 41 2.06 10.49 -0.46
CA PRO A 41 3.43 10.76 -0.92
C PRO A 41 4.42 9.71 -0.43
N VAL A 42 4.27 9.19 0.79
CA VAL A 42 5.14 8.13 1.32
C VAL A 42 5.02 6.84 0.51
N LEU A 43 3.81 6.44 0.14
CA LEU A 43 3.58 5.26 -0.71
C LEU A 43 4.16 5.42 -2.11
N ILE A 44 4.04 6.61 -2.73
CA ILE A 44 4.61 6.89 -4.06
C ILE A 44 6.14 6.84 -4.02
N VAL A 45 6.76 7.54 -3.06
CA VAL A 45 8.22 7.54 -2.90
C VAL A 45 8.74 6.13 -2.63
N GLY A 46 8.05 5.38 -1.76
CA GLY A 46 8.39 3.98 -1.47
C GLY A 46 8.34 3.09 -2.71
N ALA A 47 7.29 3.21 -3.53
CA ALA A 47 7.17 2.43 -4.76
C ALA A 47 8.28 2.77 -5.78
N ILE A 48 8.66 4.04 -5.91
CA ILE A 48 9.76 4.48 -6.78
C ILE A 48 11.10 3.93 -6.27
N LEU A 49 11.37 4.02 -4.97
CA LEU A 49 12.60 3.46 -4.38
C LEU A 49 12.69 1.94 -4.58
N MET A 50 11.60 1.23 -4.34
CA MET A 50 11.53 -0.21 -4.59
C MET A 50 11.78 -0.55 -6.06
N MET A 51 11.23 0.21 -7.00
CA MET A 51 11.49 0.04 -8.44
C MET A 51 12.98 0.22 -8.75
N ILE A 52 13.63 1.27 -8.22
CA ILE A 52 15.06 1.56 -8.47
C ILE A 52 15.92 0.40 -7.96
N PHE A 53 15.70 -0.05 -6.73
CA PHE A 53 16.52 -1.14 -6.17
C PHE A 53 16.27 -2.48 -6.85
N GLN A 54 15.04 -2.75 -7.26
CA GLN A 54 14.69 -3.99 -7.96
C GLN A 54 15.28 -4.04 -9.37
N THR A 55 15.21 -2.94 -10.11
CA THR A 55 15.83 -2.83 -11.43
C THR A 55 17.37 -2.79 -11.35
N GLY A 56 17.93 -2.15 -10.33
CA GLY A 56 19.36 -2.17 -10.05
C GLY A 56 19.88 -3.59 -9.77
N LEU A 57 19.15 -4.35 -8.95
CA LEU A 57 19.44 -5.76 -8.70
C LEU A 57 19.39 -6.59 -10.00
N ALA A 58 18.35 -6.39 -10.82
CA ALA A 58 18.22 -7.06 -12.12
C ALA A 58 19.41 -6.73 -13.04
N GLY A 59 19.88 -5.48 -13.08
CA GLY A 59 21.03 -5.05 -13.85
C GLY A 59 22.32 -5.73 -13.40
N ILE A 60 22.58 -5.77 -12.10
CA ILE A 60 23.75 -6.46 -11.54
C ILE A 60 23.72 -7.95 -11.87
N LEU A 61 22.58 -8.61 -11.69
CA LEU A 61 22.44 -10.03 -12.00
C LEU A 61 22.54 -10.29 -13.51
N GLY A 62 22.00 -9.41 -14.35
CA GLY A 62 22.08 -9.53 -15.80
C GLY A 62 23.49 -9.43 -16.36
N THR A 63 24.38 -8.68 -15.71
CA THR A 63 25.76 -8.47 -16.14
C THR A 63 26.75 -9.46 -15.54
N TYR A 64 26.58 -9.85 -14.28
CA TYR A 64 27.59 -10.63 -13.52
C TYR A 64 27.13 -12.03 -13.13
N ALA A 65 25.85 -12.38 -13.25
CA ALA A 65 25.37 -13.70 -12.88
C ALA A 65 25.63 -14.73 -14.02
N VAL A 66 26.06 -15.88 -13.63
CA VAL A 66 26.28 -17.03 -14.55
C VAL A 66 25.25 -18.14 -14.21
N PRO A 67 24.81 -18.93 -15.22
CA PRO A 67 23.95 -20.08 -14.97
C PRO A 67 24.64 -21.08 -14.03
N TRP A 68 23.88 -21.64 -13.12
CA TRP A 68 24.39 -22.64 -12.17
C TRP A 68 23.54 -23.92 -12.21
N ALA A 69 24.08 -24.93 -12.94
CA ALA A 69 23.40 -26.20 -13.19
C ALA A 69 23.35 -27.14 -11.96
N ASP A 70 24.33 -27.05 -11.04
CA ASP A 70 24.46 -27.95 -9.88
C ASP A 70 23.80 -27.41 -8.61
N SER A 71 22.72 -26.70 -8.72
CA SER A 71 22.16 -26.02 -7.54
C SER A 71 21.50 -26.94 -6.52
N GLY A 72 21.24 -28.20 -6.83
CA GLY A 72 20.49 -29.12 -5.94
C GLY A 72 19.11 -28.58 -5.53
N ASN A 73 18.89 -27.28 -5.73
CA ASN A 73 17.65 -26.56 -5.45
C ASN A 73 17.10 -25.97 -6.74
N GLN A 74 16.00 -26.51 -7.21
CA GLN A 74 15.39 -26.17 -8.50
C GLN A 74 15.00 -24.69 -8.68
N SER A 75 15.00 -23.91 -7.60
CA SER A 75 14.60 -22.49 -7.61
C SER A 75 15.78 -21.52 -7.78
N VAL A 76 17.03 -21.98 -7.75
CA VAL A 76 18.24 -21.14 -7.78
C VAL A 76 19.10 -21.53 -8.96
N ASN A 77 18.90 -20.89 -10.11
CA ASN A 77 19.58 -21.21 -11.37
C ASN A 77 20.76 -20.29 -11.70
N ILE A 78 21.00 -19.27 -10.87
CA ILE A 78 22.05 -18.27 -11.12
C ILE A 78 22.91 -18.06 -9.89
N LYS A 79 24.22 -17.90 -10.11
CA LYS A 79 25.18 -17.48 -9.08
C LYS A 79 26.03 -16.34 -9.58
N ILE A 80 26.51 -15.49 -8.68
CA ILE A 80 27.57 -14.54 -8.96
C ILE A 80 28.90 -15.26 -8.67
N PRO A 81 29.87 -15.26 -9.60
CA PRO A 81 31.21 -15.87 -9.38
C PRO A 81 31.89 -15.24 -8.17
N ALA A 82 32.64 -16.03 -7.41
CA ALA A 82 33.36 -15.57 -6.22
C ALA A 82 34.43 -14.50 -6.52
N GLU A 83 34.86 -14.39 -7.76
CA GLU A 83 35.79 -13.38 -8.24
C GLU A 83 35.17 -11.97 -8.22
N ASN A 84 33.86 -11.85 -8.44
CA ASN A 84 33.12 -10.58 -8.50
C ASN A 84 32.51 -10.21 -7.16
N LYS A 85 33.33 -10.10 -6.10
CA LYS A 85 32.89 -9.76 -4.75
C LYS A 85 32.11 -8.42 -4.69
N ALA A 86 32.51 -7.42 -5.45
CA ALA A 86 31.85 -6.13 -5.52
C ALA A 86 30.43 -6.23 -6.07
N ALA A 87 30.20 -7.02 -7.14
CA ALA A 87 28.87 -7.25 -7.70
C ALA A 87 27.98 -8.03 -6.73
N SER A 88 28.54 -9.00 -6.01
CA SER A 88 27.83 -9.74 -4.97
C SER A 88 27.40 -8.84 -3.80
N ALA A 89 28.30 -7.98 -3.32
CA ALA A 89 27.98 -7.01 -2.27
C ALA A 89 26.93 -6.01 -2.74
N GLY A 90 27.03 -5.51 -3.99
CA GLY A 90 26.04 -4.61 -4.59
C GLY A 90 24.65 -5.25 -4.71
N ALA A 91 24.58 -6.51 -5.12
CA ALA A 91 23.31 -7.24 -5.20
C ALA A 91 22.65 -7.42 -3.81
N ILE A 92 23.45 -7.76 -2.79
CA ILE A 92 22.97 -7.87 -1.40
C ILE A 92 22.50 -6.51 -0.90
N ALA A 93 23.25 -5.44 -1.16
CA ALA A 93 22.88 -4.09 -0.77
C ALA A 93 21.56 -3.67 -1.42
N CYS A 94 21.34 -3.91 -2.70
CA CYS A 94 20.06 -3.65 -3.38
C CYS A 94 18.90 -4.42 -2.72
N CYS A 95 19.09 -5.68 -2.35
CA CYS A 95 18.09 -6.46 -1.62
C CYS A 95 17.75 -5.83 -0.28
N TYR A 96 18.74 -5.42 0.51
CA TYR A 96 18.51 -4.81 1.82
C TYR A 96 17.84 -3.45 1.70
N LEU A 97 18.26 -2.61 0.76
CA LEU A 97 17.65 -1.31 0.51
C LEU A 97 16.20 -1.44 0.01
N PHE A 98 15.91 -2.45 -0.81
CA PHE A 98 14.54 -2.77 -1.19
C PHE A 98 13.68 -3.11 0.03
N VAL A 99 14.19 -3.98 0.92
CA VAL A 99 13.46 -4.39 2.13
C VAL A 99 13.27 -3.22 3.09
N CYS A 100 14.30 -2.38 3.29
CA CYS A 100 14.18 -1.17 4.12
C CYS A 100 13.15 -0.19 3.54
N SER A 101 13.16 0.03 2.21
CA SER A 101 12.18 0.88 1.54
C SER A 101 10.76 0.35 1.69
N PHE A 102 10.58 -0.96 1.50
CA PHE A 102 9.29 -1.62 1.69
C PHE A 102 8.81 -1.50 3.15
N ALA A 103 9.66 -1.84 4.13
CA ALA A 103 9.34 -1.80 5.55
C ALA A 103 8.96 -0.39 6.01
N ALA A 104 9.71 0.63 5.52
CA ALA A 104 9.48 2.02 5.88
C ALA A 104 8.25 2.65 5.21
N THR A 105 7.70 2.06 4.17
CA THR A 105 6.61 2.67 3.41
C THR A 105 5.40 1.73 3.26
N TRP A 106 5.52 0.68 2.47
CA TRP A 106 4.42 -0.22 2.14
C TRP A 106 4.11 -1.26 3.23
N GLY A 107 5.11 -1.68 4.01
CA GLY A 107 4.97 -2.73 5.01
C GLY A 107 3.86 -2.47 6.03
N VAL A 108 3.83 -1.26 6.58
CA VAL A 108 2.82 -0.81 7.54
C VAL A 108 1.80 0.10 6.88
N GLY A 109 2.24 0.99 5.99
CA GLY A 109 1.44 2.07 5.45
C GLY A 109 0.19 1.63 4.73
N ILE A 110 0.25 0.54 3.98
CA ILE A 110 -0.91 0.04 3.25
C ILE A 110 -2.02 -0.47 4.18
N TRP A 111 -1.67 -1.09 5.31
CA TRP A 111 -2.64 -1.58 6.28
C TRP A 111 -3.35 -0.43 7.01
N VAL A 112 -2.58 0.58 7.43
CA VAL A 112 -3.13 1.80 8.02
C VAL A 112 -4.02 2.52 7.00
N TYR A 113 -3.55 2.66 5.77
CA TYR A 113 -4.30 3.30 4.69
C TYR A 113 -5.61 2.57 4.38
N CYS A 114 -5.60 1.24 4.29
CA CYS A 114 -6.81 0.45 4.07
C CYS A 114 -7.83 0.63 5.20
N ALA A 115 -7.39 0.78 6.44
CA ALA A 115 -8.28 1.01 7.57
C ALA A 115 -8.91 2.42 7.53
N GLU A 116 -8.18 3.43 7.05
CA GLU A 116 -8.64 4.83 6.95
C GLU A 116 -9.51 5.11 5.72
N LEU A 117 -9.36 4.32 4.65
CA LEU A 117 -9.96 4.61 3.35
C LEU A 117 -11.50 4.53 3.33
N TRP A 118 -12.07 3.67 4.13
CA TRP A 118 -13.47 3.26 4.03
C TRP A 118 -14.45 4.07 4.90
N GLY A 119 -14.07 5.15 5.51
CA GLY A 119 -14.88 6.16 6.20
C GLY A 119 -16.06 5.69 7.08
N ASP A 120 -16.98 4.89 6.56
CA ASP A 120 -18.16 4.40 7.28
C ASP A 120 -17.93 3.02 7.90
N ASN A 121 -18.32 2.83 9.16
CA ASN A 121 -18.16 1.59 9.93
C ASN A 121 -18.78 0.34 9.26
N ARG A 122 -19.88 0.48 8.53
CA ARG A 122 -20.55 -0.65 7.85
C ARG A 122 -19.79 -1.08 6.59
N ILE A 123 -19.27 -0.11 5.83
CA ILE A 123 -18.53 -0.33 4.59
C ILE A 123 -17.08 -0.69 4.92
N SER A 124 -16.51 -0.11 5.98
CA SER A 124 -15.13 -0.30 6.42
C SER A 124 -14.81 -1.78 6.66
N GLN A 125 -15.65 -2.52 7.37
CA GLN A 125 -15.41 -3.94 7.62
C GLN A 125 -15.38 -4.77 6.32
N ARG A 126 -16.33 -4.53 5.41
CA ARG A 126 -16.41 -5.24 4.14
C ARG A 126 -15.25 -4.88 3.21
N GLY A 127 -14.91 -3.60 3.14
CA GLY A 127 -13.80 -3.08 2.35
C GLY A 127 -12.46 -3.63 2.82
N ASN A 128 -12.20 -3.61 4.12
CA ASN A 128 -10.97 -4.14 4.71
C ASN A 128 -10.85 -5.66 4.54
N SER A 129 -11.93 -6.40 4.74
CA SER A 129 -11.95 -7.85 4.50
C SER A 129 -11.69 -8.18 3.02
N SER A 130 -12.30 -7.44 2.09
CA SER A 130 -12.07 -7.63 0.64
C SER A 130 -10.63 -7.32 0.26
N SER A 131 -10.05 -6.24 0.78
CA SER A 131 -8.64 -5.87 0.55
C SER A 131 -7.69 -6.94 1.09
N THR A 132 -7.97 -7.47 2.27
CA THR A 132 -7.19 -8.56 2.87
C THR A 132 -7.29 -9.84 2.04
N CYS A 133 -8.48 -10.24 1.61
CA CYS A 133 -8.67 -11.40 0.74
C CYS A 133 -7.90 -11.23 -0.58
N ALA A 134 -8.03 -10.07 -1.24
CA ALA A 134 -7.30 -9.78 -2.47
C ALA A 134 -5.77 -9.87 -2.27
N ASN A 135 -5.26 -9.32 -1.16
CA ASN A 135 -3.84 -9.41 -0.81
C ASN A 135 -3.38 -10.87 -0.71
N TRP A 136 -4.12 -11.74 -0.02
CA TRP A 136 -3.72 -13.14 0.13
C TRP A 136 -3.83 -13.93 -1.18
N VAL A 137 -4.83 -13.68 -2.02
CA VAL A 137 -4.97 -14.30 -3.35
C VAL A 137 -3.79 -13.94 -4.24
N ILE A 138 -3.41 -12.66 -4.29
CA ILE A 138 -2.26 -12.21 -5.08
C ILE A 138 -0.95 -12.74 -4.51
N ASN A 139 -0.78 -12.77 -3.19
CA ASN A 139 0.40 -13.38 -2.55
C ASN A 139 0.53 -14.86 -2.90
N PHE A 140 -0.56 -15.61 -2.91
CA PHE A 140 -0.56 -17.01 -3.33
C PHE A 140 -0.14 -17.14 -4.80
N ALA A 141 -0.72 -16.35 -5.70
CA ALA A 141 -0.37 -16.36 -7.12
C ALA A 141 1.12 -16.03 -7.36
N ILE A 142 1.65 -15.01 -6.67
CA ILE A 142 3.07 -14.64 -6.74
C ILE A 142 3.95 -15.77 -6.16
N GLY A 143 3.53 -16.38 -5.04
CA GLY A 143 4.26 -17.50 -4.44
C GLY A 143 4.38 -18.70 -5.37
N MET A 144 3.34 -19.02 -6.13
CA MET A 144 3.35 -20.07 -7.14
C MET A 144 4.17 -19.70 -8.38
N TYR A 145 4.04 -18.45 -8.84
CA TYR A 145 4.75 -17.97 -10.04
C TYR A 145 6.26 -17.81 -9.81
N THR A 146 6.68 -17.32 -8.64
CA THR A 146 8.07 -16.92 -8.38
C THR A 146 9.08 -18.02 -8.64
N PRO A 147 8.95 -19.26 -8.12
CA PRO A 147 9.90 -20.34 -8.41
C PRO A 147 9.95 -20.70 -9.90
N SER A 148 8.80 -20.73 -10.56
CA SER A 148 8.73 -21.02 -12.00
C SER A 148 9.36 -19.90 -12.83
N GLY A 149 9.09 -18.62 -12.48
CA GLY A 149 9.67 -17.46 -13.12
C GLY A 149 11.20 -17.46 -13.05
N PHE A 150 11.77 -17.76 -11.87
CA PHE A 150 13.23 -17.84 -11.72
C PHE A 150 13.85 -18.99 -12.50
N ARG A 151 13.14 -20.10 -12.67
CA ARG A 151 13.60 -21.22 -13.52
C ARG A 151 13.63 -20.88 -15.01
N THR A 152 12.62 -20.13 -15.48
CA THR A 152 12.39 -19.91 -16.91
C THR A 152 13.11 -18.67 -17.42
N ILE A 153 12.97 -17.56 -16.72
CA ILE A 153 13.47 -16.23 -17.15
C ILE A 153 14.54 -15.65 -16.21
N SER A 154 14.95 -16.42 -15.16
CA SER A 154 16.05 -16.10 -14.26
C SER A 154 16.01 -14.66 -13.71
N TRP A 155 17.08 -13.87 -13.92
CA TRP A 155 17.20 -12.50 -13.42
C TRP A 155 16.16 -11.52 -13.98
N LYS A 156 15.58 -11.82 -15.17
CA LYS A 156 14.53 -10.98 -15.77
C LYS A 156 13.25 -10.91 -14.91
N THR A 157 13.04 -11.89 -14.02
CA THR A 157 11.92 -11.87 -13.06
C THR A 157 11.95 -10.62 -12.17
N TYR A 158 13.15 -10.12 -11.80
CA TYR A 158 13.27 -8.89 -11.02
C TYR A 158 12.84 -7.65 -11.80
N ILE A 159 13.03 -7.63 -13.13
CA ILE A 159 12.52 -6.54 -13.98
C ILE A 159 10.98 -6.51 -13.95
N ILE A 160 10.34 -7.68 -14.03
CA ILE A 160 8.87 -7.76 -13.95
C ILE A 160 8.36 -7.16 -12.64
N TYR A 161 8.99 -7.49 -11.52
CA TYR A 161 8.63 -6.89 -10.23
C TYR A 161 8.92 -5.39 -10.17
N GLY A 162 10.00 -4.93 -10.79
CA GLY A 162 10.30 -3.50 -10.93
C GLY A 162 9.21 -2.74 -11.70
N VAL A 163 8.72 -3.32 -12.79
CA VAL A 163 7.60 -2.77 -13.58
C VAL A 163 6.31 -2.72 -12.75
N PHE A 164 6.02 -3.75 -11.96
CA PHE A 164 4.88 -3.71 -11.04
C PHE A 164 5.02 -2.60 -9.98
N CYS A 165 6.21 -2.36 -9.45
CA CYS A 165 6.44 -1.24 -8.52
C CYS A 165 6.16 0.11 -9.19
N LEU A 166 6.55 0.29 -10.46
CA LEU A 166 6.23 1.49 -11.23
C LEU A 166 4.71 1.63 -11.45
N ALA A 167 4.06 0.55 -11.86
CA ALA A 167 2.61 0.53 -12.05
C ALA A 167 1.87 0.88 -10.76
N MET A 168 2.35 0.40 -9.60
CA MET A 168 1.82 0.76 -8.28
C MET A 168 2.01 2.23 -7.97
N ALA A 169 3.18 2.83 -8.27
CA ALA A 169 3.39 4.27 -8.07
C ALA A 169 2.40 5.11 -8.89
N ILE A 170 2.16 4.74 -10.14
CA ILE A 170 1.19 5.38 -11.03
C ILE A 170 -0.23 5.18 -10.48
N HIS A 171 -0.57 3.97 -10.07
CA HIS A 171 -1.89 3.65 -9.52
C HIS A 171 -2.19 4.45 -8.24
N VAL A 172 -1.22 4.55 -7.32
CA VAL A 172 -1.36 5.36 -6.10
C VAL A 172 -1.54 6.83 -6.44
N TYR A 173 -0.80 7.32 -7.45
CA TYR A 173 -0.91 8.72 -7.87
C TYR A 173 -2.31 9.08 -8.37
N PHE A 174 -2.96 8.23 -9.15
CA PHE A 174 -4.28 8.51 -9.73
C PHE A 174 -5.46 8.01 -8.89
N GLY A 175 -5.28 6.90 -8.17
CA GLY A 175 -6.37 6.20 -7.50
C GLY A 175 -6.47 6.45 -5.99
N PHE A 176 -5.36 6.79 -5.31
CA PHE A 176 -5.33 6.86 -3.85
C PHE A 176 -5.50 8.30 -3.35
N PRO A 177 -6.62 8.63 -2.69
CA PRO A 177 -6.78 9.93 -2.05
C PRO A 177 -5.88 10.07 -0.81
N GLU A 178 -5.53 11.31 -0.46
CA GLU A 178 -4.79 11.60 0.77
C GLU A 178 -5.73 11.62 1.98
N THR A 179 -5.41 10.81 2.98
CA THR A 179 -6.22 10.68 4.21
C THR A 179 -5.62 11.41 5.41
N LYS A 180 -4.40 11.97 5.27
CA LYS A 180 -3.71 12.65 6.36
C LYS A 180 -4.55 13.74 7.00
N GLY A 181 -4.71 13.67 8.33
CA GLY A 181 -5.39 14.67 9.12
C GLY A 181 -6.90 14.75 8.91
N LYS A 182 -7.49 13.79 8.19
CA LYS A 182 -8.92 13.69 7.97
C LYS A 182 -9.53 12.65 8.90
N ARG A 183 -10.74 12.93 9.38
CA ARG A 183 -11.52 11.95 10.12
C ARG A 183 -12.16 10.95 9.17
N LEU A 184 -12.51 9.78 9.66
CA LEU A 184 -13.13 8.72 8.84
C LEU A 184 -14.41 9.20 8.16
N GLU A 185 -15.21 10.01 8.84
CA GLU A 185 -16.45 10.60 8.33
C GLU A 185 -16.18 11.61 7.20
N GLU A 186 -15.08 12.37 7.31
CA GLU A 186 -14.65 13.33 6.27
C GLU A 186 -14.15 12.60 5.02
N VAL A 187 -13.51 11.44 5.20
CA VAL A 187 -13.13 10.58 4.07
C VAL A 187 -14.39 10.05 3.36
N GLY A 188 -15.45 9.71 4.12
CA GLY A 188 -16.75 9.34 3.57
C GLY A 188 -17.35 10.46 2.70
N GLN A 189 -17.39 11.71 3.20
CA GLN A 189 -17.85 12.88 2.42
C GLN A 189 -17.04 13.10 1.14
N MET A 190 -15.71 12.91 1.21
CA MET A 190 -14.85 13.03 0.04
C MET A 190 -15.21 12.04 -1.06
N TRP A 191 -15.66 10.83 -0.69
CA TRP A 191 -16.16 9.84 -1.65
C TRP A 191 -17.52 10.23 -2.24
N ASP A 192 -18.44 10.74 -1.41
CA ASP A 192 -19.77 11.19 -1.85
C ASP A 192 -19.67 12.37 -2.83
N GLU A 193 -18.74 13.29 -2.58
CA GLU A 193 -18.43 14.43 -3.45
C GLU A 193 -17.60 14.05 -4.68
N LYS A 194 -17.18 12.78 -4.82
CA LYS A 194 -16.36 12.27 -5.94
C LYS A 194 -15.08 13.08 -6.17
N VAL A 195 -14.42 13.51 -5.10
CA VAL A 195 -13.20 14.31 -5.17
C VAL A 195 -12.07 13.49 -5.82
N PRO A 196 -11.41 13.99 -6.89
CA PRO A 196 -10.30 13.28 -7.53
C PRO A 196 -9.13 13.10 -6.55
N ALA A 197 -8.48 11.92 -6.59
CA ALA A 197 -7.41 11.57 -5.67
C ALA A 197 -6.25 12.59 -5.64
N TRP A 198 -5.92 13.20 -6.77
CA TRP A 198 -4.85 14.23 -6.85
C TRP A 198 -5.22 15.58 -6.24
N ARG A 199 -6.52 15.87 -6.01
CA ARG A 199 -7.00 17.08 -5.34
C ARG A 199 -7.36 16.85 -3.87
N SER A 200 -7.35 15.60 -3.41
CA SER A 200 -7.76 15.22 -2.05
C SER A 200 -6.94 15.88 -0.94
N ALA A 201 -5.67 16.19 -1.19
CA ALA A 201 -4.80 16.84 -0.21
C ALA A 201 -5.22 18.28 0.13
N SER A 202 -5.78 19.02 -0.82
CA SER A 202 -6.25 20.41 -0.64
C SER A 202 -7.74 20.51 -0.39
N TRP A 203 -8.46 19.40 -0.40
CA TRP A 203 -9.90 19.40 -0.13
C TRP A 203 -10.18 19.57 1.36
N THR A 204 -11.14 20.43 1.67
CA THR A 204 -11.66 20.65 3.02
C THR A 204 -13.12 20.20 3.07
N PRO A 205 -13.56 19.56 4.17
CA PRO A 205 -14.93 19.09 4.29
C PRO A 205 -15.93 20.23 4.22
N THR A 206 -17.01 20.02 3.49
CA THR A 206 -18.08 21.00 3.33
C THR A 206 -18.89 21.16 4.63
N ILE A 207 -18.99 20.08 5.41
CA ILE A 207 -19.61 20.08 6.73
C ILE A 207 -18.49 19.89 7.77
N PRO A 208 -18.09 20.92 8.50
CA PRO A 208 -17.08 20.78 9.55
C PRO A 208 -17.65 19.92 10.68
N LEU A 209 -17.15 18.71 10.80
CA LEU A 209 -17.46 17.78 11.91
C LEU A 209 -16.70 18.14 13.19
N THR A 210 -16.04 19.28 13.18
CA THR A 210 -15.29 19.79 14.32
C THR A 210 -16.27 20.30 15.36
N GLY A 211 -16.30 19.63 16.48
CA GLY A 211 -16.66 19.97 17.86
C GLY A 211 -17.45 21.22 18.25
N ASP A 212 -18.02 21.94 17.33
CA ASP A 212 -19.06 22.91 17.64
C ASP A 212 -20.35 22.14 17.90
N SER A 213 -20.43 21.64 19.13
CA SER A 213 -21.69 21.06 19.67
C SER A 213 -22.90 22.01 19.47
N GLU A 214 -22.66 23.29 19.34
CA GLU A 214 -23.66 24.29 18.98
C GLU A 214 -24.09 24.22 17.50
N LEU A 215 -23.19 24.02 16.57
CA LEU A 215 -23.52 23.92 15.14
C LEU A 215 -24.23 22.60 14.81
N ILE A 216 -23.77 21.50 15.39
CA ILE A 216 -24.45 20.19 15.28
C ILE A 216 -25.83 20.27 15.92
N ARG A 217 -25.96 20.95 17.05
CA ARG A 217 -27.24 21.17 17.72
C ARG A 217 -28.16 22.08 16.88
N LYS A 218 -27.66 23.13 16.25
CA LYS A 218 -28.44 23.99 15.34
C LYS A 218 -28.93 23.22 14.12
N LEU A 219 -28.06 22.46 13.46
CA LEU A 219 -28.40 21.64 12.28
C LEU A 219 -29.39 20.51 12.64
N SER A 220 -29.23 19.87 13.80
CA SER A 220 -30.20 18.86 14.26
C SER A 220 -31.55 19.45 14.63
N VAL A 221 -31.58 20.64 15.21
CA VAL A 221 -32.84 21.34 15.51
C VAL A 221 -33.55 21.77 14.23
N GLU A 222 -32.82 22.35 13.27
CA GLU A 222 -33.35 22.75 11.96
C GLU A 222 -33.89 21.55 11.16
N HIS A 223 -33.21 20.41 11.21
CA HIS A 223 -33.69 19.19 10.57
C HIS A 223 -34.95 18.61 11.24
N VAL A 224 -35.04 18.67 12.56
CA VAL A 224 -36.23 18.25 13.32
C VAL A 224 -37.38 19.17 13.02
N GLU A 225 -37.17 20.48 12.96
CA GLU A 225 -38.22 21.45 12.62
C GLU A 225 -38.72 21.28 11.19
N TYR A 226 -37.82 21.03 10.24
CA TYR A 226 -38.17 20.75 8.84
C TYR A 226 -39.00 19.47 8.69
N THR A 227 -38.60 18.38 9.37
CA THR A 227 -39.37 17.12 9.34
C THR A 227 -40.72 17.25 10.02
N ALA A 228 -40.81 17.95 11.14
CA ALA A 228 -42.08 18.21 11.81
C ALA A 228 -43.03 19.11 11.00
N SER A 229 -42.49 20.07 10.24
CA SER A 229 -43.27 20.90 9.32
C SER A 229 -43.82 20.08 8.16
N LYS A 230 -43.03 19.19 7.59
CA LYS A 230 -43.47 18.30 6.51
C LYS A 230 -44.52 17.27 6.96
N GLU A 231 -44.40 16.73 8.18
CA GLU A 231 -45.41 15.83 8.73
C GLU A 231 -46.75 16.55 8.92
N LYS A 232 -46.75 17.80 9.41
CA LYS A 232 -47.97 18.62 9.53
C LYS A 232 -48.61 18.89 8.17
N GLU A 233 -47.82 19.19 7.16
CA GLU A 233 -48.30 19.41 5.79
C GLU A 233 -48.98 18.15 5.21
N ILE A 234 -48.34 16.98 5.42
CA ILE A 234 -48.93 15.69 5.00
C ILE A 234 -50.24 15.38 5.74
N VAL A 235 -50.33 15.65 7.04
CA VAL A 235 -51.52 15.41 7.82
C VAL A 235 -52.69 16.33 7.36
N THR A 236 -52.42 17.61 7.11
CA THR A 236 -53.44 18.55 6.60
C THR A 236 -53.93 18.19 5.20
N VAL A 237 -53.03 17.68 4.31
CA VAL A 237 -53.44 17.22 2.99
C VAL A 237 -54.28 15.95 3.06
N ASN A 238 -53.99 15.02 3.95
CA ASN A 238 -54.78 13.81 4.16
C ASN A 238 -56.14 14.08 4.78
N GLU A 239 -56.24 15.04 5.72
CA GLU A 239 -57.52 15.47 6.30
C GLU A 239 -58.43 16.16 5.26
N ALA A 240 -57.85 16.99 4.39
CA ALA A 240 -58.59 17.63 3.31
C ALA A 240 -59.09 16.61 2.25
N SER A 241 -58.30 15.58 1.98
CA SER A 241 -58.68 14.50 1.02
C SER A 241 -59.72 13.50 1.58
N SER A 242 -59.91 13.45 2.90
CA SER A 242 -60.93 12.58 3.55
C SER A 242 -62.26 13.27 3.81
N ALA A 243 -62.36 14.58 3.52
CA ALA A 243 -63.55 15.41 3.71
C ALA A 243 -64.35 15.64 2.41
N GLU A 244 -63.83 15.18 1.26
CA GLU A 244 -64.53 15.08 -0.03
C GLU A 244 -65.09 13.64 -0.24
#